data_939905174aafc803c46f69963c552dc4
#
_entry.id   939905174aafc803c46f69963c552dc4
#
_cell.length_a   1.000
_cell.length_b   1.000
_cell.length_c   1.000
_cell.angle_alpha   90.00
_cell.angle_beta   90.00
_cell.angle_gamma   90.00
#
_symmetry.space_group_name_H-M   'P 1'
#
loop_
_entity.id
_entity.type
_entity.pdbx_description
1 polymer ?
#
loop_
_entity_poly.entity_id
_entity_poly.type
_entity_poly.pdbx_seq_one_letter_code
_entity_poly.pdbx_strand_id
1 'polypeptide(L)'
;MKVIALIRRLSRENVTWGAPRIKNELALLGHRVAEATVAKYMVRRPSPERRQNWKTFLRNHMAETAACGFFVVPTVTFERLFVFVVMLLDHRRILHVNVIKHPTATWTAQQLVEAFPGGGWIPRFLQRDRDGAFG
;
A
#
# COMPACT_ATOMS: atom_id res chain seq x y z
N MET A 1 -15.52 -22.18 26.60
CA MET A 1 -14.14 -22.47 26.23
C MET A 1 -13.37 -21.18 26.02
N LYS A 2 -12.38 -20.98 26.85
CA LYS A 2 -11.59 -19.72 26.86
C LYS A 2 -10.84 -19.47 25.57
N VAL A 3 -10.31 -20.49 24.89
CA VAL A 3 -9.50 -20.35 23.68
C VAL A 3 -10.33 -19.87 22.47
N ILE A 4 -11.52 -20.36 22.30
CA ILE A 4 -12.43 -19.95 21.22
C ILE A 4 -12.83 -18.48 21.38
N ALA A 5 -13.14 -18.08 22.62
CA ALA A 5 -13.42 -16.67 22.90
C ALA A 5 -12.22 -15.78 22.59
N LEU A 6 -11.01 -16.23 22.90
CA LEU A 6 -9.77 -15.53 22.62
C LEU A 6 -9.51 -15.42 21.10
N ILE A 7 -9.73 -16.50 20.33
CA ILE A 7 -9.64 -16.48 18.86
C ILE A 7 -10.59 -15.43 18.28
N ARG A 8 -11.83 -15.42 18.71
CA ARG A 8 -12.84 -14.45 18.25
C ARG A 8 -12.46 -13.01 18.62
N ARG A 9 -11.96 -12.82 19.83
CA ARG A 9 -11.50 -11.50 20.29
C ARG A 9 -10.33 -10.99 19.45
N LEU A 10 -9.27 -11.78 19.31
CA LEU A 10 -8.09 -11.41 18.50
C LEU A 10 -8.47 -11.13 17.04
N SER A 11 -9.38 -11.91 16.50
CA SER A 11 -9.88 -11.72 15.13
C SER A 11 -10.69 -10.42 14.95
N ARG A 12 -11.44 -10.00 15.97
CA ARG A 12 -12.21 -8.73 15.92
C ARG A 12 -11.32 -7.50 16.09
N GLU A 13 -10.42 -7.56 17.08
CA GLU A 13 -9.53 -6.45 17.40
C GLU A 13 -8.47 -6.20 16.31
N ASN A 14 -8.09 -7.26 15.57
CA ASN A 14 -7.04 -7.21 14.56
C ASN A 14 -7.56 -7.65 13.19
N VAL A 15 -8.25 -6.75 12.53
CA VAL A 15 -8.95 -7.01 11.25
C VAL A 15 -8.02 -7.52 10.14
N THR A 16 -6.73 -7.20 10.19
CA THR A 16 -5.74 -7.60 9.18
C THR A 16 -5.08 -8.95 9.46
N TRP A 17 -5.30 -9.53 10.64
CA TRP A 17 -4.67 -10.78 11.02
C TRP A 17 -5.38 -11.98 10.39
N GLY A 18 -4.60 -12.86 9.74
CA GLY A 18 -5.06 -14.16 9.26
C GLY A 18 -4.90 -15.25 10.32
N ALA A 19 -5.38 -16.46 10.02
CA ALA A 19 -5.27 -17.60 10.90
C ALA A 19 -3.84 -17.94 11.34
N PRO A 20 -2.79 -17.88 10.46
CA PRO A 20 -1.41 -18.11 10.86
C PRO A 20 -0.93 -17.12 11.94
N ARG A 21 -1.27 -15.84 11.81
CA ARG A 21 -0.87 -14.80 12.76
C ARG A 21 -1.53 -15.02 14.11
N ILE A 22 -2.83 -15.26 14.13
CA ILE A 22 -3.58 -15.52 15.37
C ILE A 22 -3.07 -16.79 16.06
N LYS A 23 -2.76 -17.85 15.31
CA LYS A 23 -2.13 -19.05 15.83
C LYS A 23 -0.82 -18.75 16.58
N ASN A 24 0.04 -17.94 15.98
CA ASN A 24 1.32 -17.58 16.58
C ASN A 24 1.13 -16.75 17.86
N GLU A 25 0.21 -15.80 17.87
CA GLU A 25 -0.11 -15.02 19.08
C GLU A 25 -0.69 -15.90 20.21
N LEU A 26 -1.54 -16.86 19.85
CA LEU A 26 -2.06 -17.85 20.82
C LEU A 26 -0.95 -18.71 21.41
N ALA A 27 0.04 -19.10 20.60
CA ALA A 27 1.19 -19.87 21.08
C ALA A 27 2.04 -19.05 22.06
N LEU A 28 2.22 -17.76 21.84
CA LEU A 28 2.90 -16.86 22.78
C LEU A 28 2.15 -16.70 24.09
N LEU A 29 0.83 -16.81 24.06
CA LEU A 29 -0.02 -16.80 25.24
C LEU A 29 -0.15 -18.18 25.93
N GLY A 30 0.62 -19.19 25.47
CA GLY A 30 0.62 -20.54 26.04
C GLY A 30 -0.46 -21.47 25.47
N HIS A 31 -1.18 -21.08 24.44
CA HIS A 31 -2.23 -21.89 23.81
C HIS A 31 -1.77 -22.46 22.47
N ARG A 32 -1.47 -23.75 22.43
CA ARG A 32 -1.14 -24.44 21.18
C ARG A 32 -2.43 -24.91 20.49
N VAL A 33 -2.73 -24.30 19.36
CA VAL A 33 -3.93 -24.57 18.56
C VAL A 33 -3.53 -24.77 17.11
N ALA A 34 -4.17 -25.70 16.41
CA ALA A 34 -3.95 -25.89 14.97
C ALA A 34 -4.51 -24.69 14.19
N GLU A 35 -3.84 -24.36 13.09
CA GLU A 35 -4.27 -23.26 12.22
C GLU A 35 -5.69 -23.45 11.67
N ALA A 36 -6.04 -24.69 11.30
CA ALA A 36 -7.39 -25.04 10.87
C ALA A 36 -8.46 -24.75 11.94
N THR A 37 -8.13 -24.96 13.21
CA THR A 37 -9.02 -24.64 14.34
C THR A 37 -9.19 -23.12 14.46
N VAL A 38 -8.12 -22.36 14.34
CA VAL A 38 -8.19 -20.90 14.35
C VAL A 38 -9.07 -20.42 13.20
N ALA A 39 -8.84 -20.89 11.98
CA ALA A 39 -9.61 -20.54 10.81
C ALA A 39 -11.11 -20.84 10.96
N LYS A 40 -11.45 -21.95 11.62
CA LYS A 40 -12.84 -22.34 11.88
C LYS A 40 -13.57 -21.37 12.82
N TYR A 41 -12.90 -20.87 13.84
CA TYR A 41 -13.51 -20.03 14.89
C TYR A 41 -13.26 -18.54 14.75
N MET A 42 -12.43 -18.12 13.80
CA MET A 42 -12.29 -16.72 13.46
C MET A 42 -13.61 -16.08 13.07
N VAL A 43 -13.76 -14.80 13.30
CA VAL A 43 -14.89 -14.05 12.77
C VAL A 43 -14.83 -14.13 11.24
N ARG A 44 -15.87 -14.67 10.63
CA ARG A 44 -16.01 -14.71 9.18
C ARG A 44 -16.06 -13.28 8.67
N ARG A 45 -15.09 -12.93 7.88
CA ARG A 45 -15.11 -11.68 7.12
C ARG A 45 -15.93 -11.88 5.86
N PRO A 46 -16.55 -10.82 5.32
CA PRO A 46 -17.15 -10.90 4.01
C PRO A 46 -16.13 -11.50 3.05
N SER A 47 -16.57 -12.45 2.22
CA SER A 47 -15.66 -13.11 1.29
C SER A 47 -14.94 -12.09 0.43
N PRO A 48 -13.71 -12.38 -0.03
CA PRO A 48 -12.97 -11.52 -0.95
C PRO A 48 -13.76 -11.14 -2.19
N GLU A 49 -14.77 -11.93 -2.56
CA GLU A 49 -15.67 -11.66 -3.69
C GLU A 49 -16.51 -10.39 -3.52
N ARG A 50 -16.76 -9.96 -2.29
CA ARG A 50 -17.46 -8.69 -2.00
C ARG A 50 -16.51 -7.49 -1.84
N ARG A 51 -15.22 -7.72 -1.71
CA ARG A 51 -14.23 -6.64 -1.76
C ARG A 51 -13.76 -6.56 -3.20
N GLN A 52 -13.96 -5.39 -3.80
CA GLN A 52 -13.31 -5.11 -5.07
C GLN A 52 -11.81 -5.42 -4.88
N ASN A 53 -11.34 -6.49 -5.53
CA ASN A 53 -9.94 -6.86 -5.46
C ASN A 53 -9.11 -5.69 -6.01
N TRP A 54 -7.98 -5.39 -5.40
CA TRP A 54 -7.06 -4.35 -5.84
C TRP A 54 -6.74 -4.44 -7.35
N LYS A 55 -6.55 -5.66 -7.86
CA LYS A 55 -6.33 -5.88 -9.30
C LYS A 55 -7.53 -5.46 -10.15
N THR A 56 -8.74 -5.77 -9.71
CA THR A 56 -9.97 -5.39 -10.41
C THR A 56 -10.19 -3.88 -10.34
N PHE A 57 -9.94 -3.27 -9.19
CA PHE A 57 -9.98 -1.81 -9.03
C PHE A 57 -9.01 -1.12 -10.00
N LEU A 58 -7.74 -1.54 -10.03
CA LEU A 58 -6.75 -0.98 -10.94
C LEU A 58 -7.15 -1.16 -12.40
N ARG A 59 -7.62 -2.35 -12.77
CA ARG A 59 -8.07 -2.61 -14.15
C ARG A 59 -9.20 -1.70 -14.58
N ASN A 60 -10.17 -1.45 -13.70
CA ASN A 60 -11.33 -0.61 -14.00
C ASN A 60 -11.00 0.88 -14.01
N HIS A 61 -9.93 1.30 -13.34
CA HIS A 61 -9.59 2.70 -13.14
C HIS A 61 -8.20 3.10 -13.67
N MET A 62 -7.55 2.25 -14.47
CA MET A 62 -6.19 2.52 -14.97
C MET A 62 -6.09 3.84 -15.74
N ALA A 63 -7.08 4.16 -16.55
CA ALA A 63 -7.11 5.41 -17.32
C ALA A 63 -7.26 6.67 -16.45
N GLU A 64 -7.75 6.51 -15.21
CA GLU A 64 -7.98 7.58 -14.25
C GLU A 64 -6.94 7.59 -13.11
N THR A 65 -5.97 6.69 -13.15
CA THR A 65 -5.00 6.50 -12.08
C THR A 65 -3.60 6.86 -12.55
N ALA A 66 -2.96 7.74 -11.79
CA ALA A 66 -1.53 7.99 -11.89
C ALA A 66 -0.79 7.33 -10.72
N ALA A 67 0.45 6.97 -10.93
CA ALA A 67 1.34 6.51 -9.89
C ALA A 67 2.55 7.44 -9.78
N CYS A 68 3.03 7.65 -8.58
CA CYS A 68 4.27 8.38 -8.35
C CYS A 68 5.16 7.62 -7.36
N GLY A 69 6.45 7.79 -7.50
CA GLY A 69 7.41 7.14 -6.64
C GLY A 69 8.80 7.72 -6.77
N PHE A 70 9.64 7.34 -5.83
CA PHE A 70 11.06 7.64 -5.83
C PHE A 70 11.88 6.39 -6.10
N PHE A 71 12.97 6.56 -6.81
CA PHE A 71 14.07 5.60 -6.80
C PHE A 71 15.40 6.32 -6.64
N VAL A 72 16.39 5.61 -6.12
CA VAL A 72 17.69 6.17 -5.78
C VAL A 72 18.70 5.73 -6.83
N VAL A 73 19.44 6.71 -7.36
CA VAL A 73 20.55 6.47 -8.28
C VAL A 73 21.85 6.94 -7.61
N PRO A 74 22.81 6.02 -7.40
CA PRO A 74 24.13 6.40 -6.91
C PRO A 74 24.91 7.10 -8.03
N THR A 75 25.62 8.16 -7.67
CA THR A 75 26.57 8.81 -8.59
C THR A 75 27.96 8.17 -8.51
N VAL A 76 28.84 8.54 -9.44
CA VAL A 76 30.26 8.11 -9.44
C VAL A 76 30.99 8.52 -8.16
N THR A 77 30.57 9.62 -7.54
CA THR A 77 31.09 10.11 -6.26
C THR A 77 30.39 9.52 -5.04
N PHE A 78 29.58 8.48 -5.22
CA PHE A 78 28.76 7.83 -4.18
C PHE A 78 27.72 8.72 -3.50
N GLU A 79 27.39 9.83 -4.11
CA GLU A 79 26.21 10.63 -3.71
C GLU A 79 24.94 9.94 -4.16
N ARG A 80 23.86 10.08 -3.38
CA ARG A 80 22.53 9.55 -3.72
C ARG A 80 21.71 10.64 -4.39
N LEU A 81 21.24 10.35 -5.60
CA LEU A 81 20.23 11.16 -6.28
C LEU A 81 18.88 10.47 -6.17
N PHE A 82 17.87 11.23 -5.80
CA PHE A 82 16.49 10.78 -5.77
C PHE A 82 15.79 11.19 -7.05
N VAL A 83 15.28 10.22 -7.78
CA VAL A 83 14.53 10.44 -9.00
C VAL A 83 13.06 10.27 -8.69
N PHE A 84 12.29 11.34 -8.87
CA PHE A 84 10.86 11.34 -8.73
C PHE A 84 10.20 11.13 -10.09
N VAL A 85 9.30 10.18 -10.18
CA VAL A 85 8.58 9.82 -11.40
C VAL A 85 7.09 9.86 -11.15
N VAL A 86 6.35 10.48 -12.04
CA VAL A 86 4.89 10.42 -12.12
C VAL A 86 4.51 9.74 -13.43
N MET A 87 3.69 8.71 -13.34
CA MET A 87 3.34 7.86 -14.47
C MET A 87 1.84 7.63 -14.52
N LEU A 88 1.26 7.69 -15.72
CA LEU A 88 -0.08 7.20 -15.95
C LEU A 88 -0.04 5.68 -16.02
N LEU A 89 -0.91 4.99 -15.26
CA LEU A 89 -0.93 3.52 -15.24
C LEU A 89 -1.39 2.94 -16.57
N ASP A 90 -2.33 3.59 -17.24
CA ASP A 90 -2.72 3.22 -18.59
C ASP A 90 -1.57 3.47 -19.57
N HIS A 91 -1.17 2.42 -20.29
CA HIS A 91 -0.02 2.42 -21.19
C HIS A 91 1.32 2.79 -20.56
N ARG A 92 1.43 2.89 -19.24
CA ARG A 92 2.67 3.22 -18.49
C ARG A 92 3.39 4.46 -19.00
N ARG A 93 2.63 5.49 -19.35
CA ARG A 93 3.18 6.74 -19.88
C ARG A 93 3.75 7.59 -18.76
N ILE A 94 5.01 7.99 -18.88
CA ILE A 94 5.66 8.91 -17.96
C ILE A 94 5.13 10.33 -18.22
N LEU A 95 4.59 10.96 -17.17
CA LEU A 95 4.05 12.31 -17.23
C LEU A 95 5.06 13.35 -16.74
N HIS A 96 5.88 13.00 -15.76
CA HIS A 96 6.84 13.91 -15.13
C HIS A 96 8.00 13.15 -14.53
N VAL A 97 9.21 13.69 -14.65
CA VAL A 97 10.43 13.18 -14.02
C VAL A 97 11.24 14.36 -13.51
N ASN A 98 11.72 14.29 -12.30
CA ASN A 98 12.68 15.25 -11.78
C ASN A 98 13.65 14.57 -10.81
N VAL A 99 14.80 15.19 -10.60
CA VAL A 99 15.88 14.64 -9.78
C VAL A 99 16.27 15.66 -8.71
N ILE A 100 16.48 15.17 -7.49
CA ILE A 100 16.89 16.00 -6.36
C ILE A 100 17.81 15.21 -5.43
N LYS A 101 18.74 15.89 -4.76
CA LYS A 101 19.63 15.27 -3.76
C LYS A 101 18.92 15.01 -2.43
N HIS A 102 18.10 15.95 -1.98
CA HIS A 102 17.43 15.92 -0.67
C HIS A 102 15.93 16.20 -0.85
N PRO A 103 15.12 15.17 -1.14
CA PRO A 103 13.70 15.35 -1.34
C PRO A 103 13.02 15.79 -0.04
N THR A 104 12.12 16.75 -0.15
CA THR A 104 11.25 17.21 0.93
C THR A 104 9.79 17.02 0.52
N ALA A 105 8.88 17.00 1.51
CA ALA A 105 7.45 16.94 1.23
C ALA A 105 6.97 18.13 0.38
N THR A 106 7.48 19.32 0.67
CA THR A 106 7.17 20.53 -0.10
C THR A 106 7.64 20.45 -1.55
N TRP A 107 8.86 19.99 -1.78
CA TRP A 107 9.36 19.77 -3.13
C TRP A 107 8.54 18.73 -3.88
N THR A 108 8.22 17.61 -3.22
CA THR A 108 7.41 16.53 -3.80
C THR A 108 6.02 17.03 -4.19
N ALA A 109 5.38 17.82 -3.34
CA ALA A 109 4.08 18.42 -3.63
C ALA A 109 4.17 19.35 -4.86
N GLN A 110 5.24 20.14 -4.96
CA GLN A 110 5.49 21.01 -6.12
C GLN A 110 5.65 20.20 -7.42
N GLN A 111 6.34 19.05 -7.35
CA GLN A 111 6.49 18.18 -8.52
C GLN A 111 5.14 17.59 -8.97
N LEU A 112 4.25 17.25 -8.04
CA LEU A 112 2.91 16.81 -8.38
C LEU A 112 2.09 17.92 -9.06
N VAL A 113 2.21 19.15 -8.60
CA VAL A 113 1.55 20.29 -9.23
C VAL A 113 2.08 20.50 -10.67
N GLU A 114 3.37 20.39 -10.87
CA GLU A 114 4.00 20.52 -12.20
C GLU A 114 3.63 19.36 -13.14
N ALA A 115 3.44 18.16 -12.60
CA ALA A 115 3.00 17.00 -13.38
C ALA A 115 1.57 17.15 -13.93
N PHE A 116 0.73 17.90 -13.23
CA PHE A 116 -0.68 18.13 -13.58
C PHE A 116 -1.00 19.61 -13.65
N PRO A 117 -0.54 20.31 -14.69
CA PRO A 117 -0.77 21.75 -14.84
C PRO A 117 -2.26 22.07 -14.93
N GLY A 118 -2.66 23.17 -14.31
CA GLY A 118 -4.05 23.62 -14.26
C GLY A 118 -4.69 23.73 -15.65
N GLY A 119 -5.92 23.23 -15.78
CA GLY A 119 -6.66 23.20 -17.05
C GLY A 119 -6.43 21.95 -17.89
N GLY A 120 -5.51 21.05 -17.49
CA GLY A 120 -5.29 19.76 -18.12
C GLY A 120 -6.00 18.59 -17.43
N TRP A 121 -5.69 17.40 -17.88
CA TRP A 121 -6.19 16.17 -17.27
C TRP A 121 -5.60 16.00 -15.86
N ILE A 122 -6.46 15.66 -14.90
CA ILE A 122 -6.10 15.38 -13.51
C ILE A 122 -6.53 13.94 -13.19
N PRO A 123 -5.67 13.13 -12.58
CA PRO A 123 -6.05 11.79 -12.19
C PRO A 123 -7.09 11.81 -11.09
N ARG A 124 -8.04 10.88 -11.16
CA ARG A 124 -9.01 10.67 -10.10
C ARG A 124 -8.38 9.96 -8.89
N PHE A 125 -7.40 9.09 -9.15
CA PHE A 125 -6.67 8.35 -8.14
C PHE A 125 -5.17 8.54 -8.32
N LEU A 126 -4.48 8.72 -7.20
CA LEU A 126 -3.01 8.79 -7.16
C LEU A 126 -2.48 7.69 -6.26
N GLN A 127 -1.78 6.74 -6.85
CA GLN A 127 -1.06 5.70 -6.10
C GLN A 127 0.33 6.21 -5.73
N ARG A 128 0.69 6.10 -4.46
CA ARG A 128 2.03 6.41 -3.97
C ARG A 128 2.50 5.36 -2.98
N ASP A 129 3.81 5.22 -2.85
CA ASP A 129 4.39 4.43 -1.78
C ASP A 129 4.42 5.24 -0.47
N ARG A 130 4.49 4.55 0.66
CA ARG A 130 4.64 5.18 1.98
C ARG A 130 6.10 5.55 2.24
N ASP A 131 6.60 6.49 1.48
CA ASP A 131 7.92 7.05 1.68
C ASP A 131 7.82 8.36 2.48
N GLY A 132 8.72 8.58 3.43
CA GLY A 132 8.79 9.81 4.22
C GLY A 132 8.96 11.08 3.38
N ALA A 133 9.45 10.97 2.15
CA ALA A 133 9.56 12.08 1.20
C ALA A 133 8.21 12.64 0.72
N PHE A 134 7.11 11.94 0.96
CA PHE A 134 5.76 12.43 0.67
C PHE A 134 5.10 13.17 1.84
N GLY A 135 5.73 13.17 3.00
CA GLY A 135 5.20 13.80 4.21
C GLY A 135 4.34 12.88 5.06
#